data_ad5dce9877e5245029e63395500e2175
#
_entry.id   ad5dce9877e5245029e63395500e2175
#
_cell.length_a   1.000
_cell.length_b   1.000
_cell.length_c   1.000
_cell.angle_alpha   90.00
_cell.angle_beta   90.00
_cell.angle_gamma   90.00
#
_symmetry.space_group_name_H-M   'P 1'
#
loop_
_entity.id
_entity.type
_entity.pdbx_description
1 polymer ?
#
loop_
_entity_poly.entity_id
_entity_poly.type
_entity_poly.pdbx_seq_one_letter_code
_entity_poly.pdbx_strand_id
1 'polypeptide(L)'
;MDAGLARPASMVAGIAGRRVATTEVAGYRVVEAVYTKALSLPRHTHPRPALSYVARGGFRETNRHGDVNCRPGMLHVRPSEEPHTNEFDPNGSRILIVDLPLAPALEDRRIRRVVGRTSVVQDGVVQNLADELLWELHHRDHASDLAIEALVLALLARLVRSTSTVRTATGEGTVPVRLERAREFIDAHFSRALPLTEIASVAGLHPSSIARAFKRRYDVTPWQYQRRRQIAWVKAELLRGDRPISVIAHEAGFSDHSHLTRAFRMAEGVVPSSVKRAGG
;
A
#
# COMPACT_ATOMS: atom_id res chain seq x y z
N MET A 1 -13.75 49.14 -5.55
CA MET A 1 -13.62 48.02 -6.50
C MET A 1 -13.45 46.76 -5.69
N ASP A 2 -14.58 46.11 -5.45
CA ASP A 2 -14.71 44.96 -4.56
C ASP A 2 -14.37 43.69 -5.34
N ALA A 3 -13.23 43.11 -5.05
CA ALA A 3 -12.85 41.84 -5.66
C ALA A 3 -13.67 40.73 -4.98
N GLY A 4 -14.71 40.32 -5.69
CA GLY A 4 -15.60 39.24 -5.28
C GLY A 4 -14.84 37.96 -5.05
N LEU A 5 -14.60 37.63 -3.79
CA LEU A 5 -14.23 36.29 -3.34
C LEU A 5 -15.38 35.33 -3.69
N ALA A 6 -15.17 34.53 -4.74
CA ALA A 6 -16.08 33.45 -5.08
C ALA A 6 -16.28 32.57 -3.86
N ARG A 7 -17.50 32.51 -3.35
CA ARG A 7 -17.91 31.59 -2.29
C ARG A 7 -17.55 30.17 -2.76
N PRO A 8 -16.82 29.36 -1.95
CA PRO A 8 -16.57 27.97 -2.30
C PRO A 8 -17.90 27.23 -2.39
N ALA A 9 -18.03 26.43 -3.43
CA ALA A 9 -19.20 25.60 -3.67
C ALA A 9 -19.56 24.84 -2.40
N SER A 10 -20.78 25.11 -1.94
CA SER A 10 -21.58 24.40 -0.93
C SER A 10 -20.84 23.37 -0.08
N MET A 11 -20.35 23.76 1.09
CA MET A 11 -20.04 22.82 2.19
C MET A 11 -21.35 22.25 2.77
N VAL A 12 -22.07 21.45 2.00
CA VAL A 12 -23.17 20.65 2.51
C VAL A 12 -22.58 19.35 3.04
N ALA A 13 -22.63 19.17 4.36
CA ALA A 13 -22.19 17.97 5.07
C ALA A 13 -20.68 17.60 4.97
N GLY A 14 -19.78 18.60 4.99
CA GLY A 14 -18.35 18.34 5.29
C GLY A 14 -17.49 17.75 4.18
N ILE A 15 -17.98 17.64 2.93
CA ILE A 15 -17.21 17.18 1.78
C ILE A 15 -17.11 18.30 0.75
N ALA A 16 -15.90 18.79 0.52
CA ALA A 16 -15.60 19.92 -0.37
C ALA A 16 -15.28 19.53 -1.82
N GLY A 17 -15.58 18.33 -2.25
CA GLY A 17 -15.42 17.85 -3.63
C GLY A 17 -16.74 17.82 -4.39
N ARG A 18 -16.69 17.68 -5.72
CA ARG A 18 -17.86 17.31 -6.51
C ARG A 18 -18.22 15.87 -6.20
N ARG A 19 -19.39 15.62 -5.60
CA ARG A 19 -19.90 14.29 -5.39
C ARG A 19 -20.30 13.66 -6.72
N VAL A 20 -19.82 12.48 -6.97
CA VAL A 20 -20.12 11.71 -8.18
C VAL A 20 -21.24 10.72 -7.91
N ALA A 21 -21.15 10.02 -6.77
CA ALA A 21 -22.14 9.08 -6.28
C ALA A 21 -22.24 9.18 -4.75
N THR A 22 -23.41 8.92 -4.19
CA THR A 22 -23.62 8.92 -2.73
C THR A 22 -24.78 7.99 -2.39
N THR A 23 -24.64 7.33 -1.24
CA THR A 23 -25.73 6.55 -0.62
C THR A 23 -25.61 6.60 0.90
N GLU A 24 -26.70 6.31 1.59
CA GLU A 24 -26.71 6.10 3.03
C GLU A 24 -27.37 4.74 3.32
N VAL A 25 -26.62 3.86 3.98
CA VAL A 25 -27.03 2.48 4.26
C VAL A 25 -26.61 2.15 5.68
N ALA A 26 -27.51 1.64 6.51
CA ALA A 26 -27.28 1.24 7.90
C ALA A 26 -26.57 2.35 8.74
N GLY A 27 -26.83 3.62 8.43
CA GLY A 27 -26.20 4.78 9.07
C GLY A 27 -24.80 5.13 8.56
N TYR A 28 -24.21 4.32 7.68
CA TYR A 28 -22.99 4.65 6.94
C TYR A 28 -23.32 5.56 5.75
N ARG A 29 -22.63 6.68 5.63
CA ARG A 29 -22.71 7.52 4.43
C ARG A 29 -21.52 7.22 3.55
N VAL A 30 -21.78 6.67 2.36
CA VAL A 30 -20.76 6.32 1.38
C VAL A 30 -20.81 7.32 0.24
N VAL A 31 -19.70 8.00 -0.02
CA VAL A 31 -19.59 9.06 -1.00
C VAL A 31 -18.36 8.87 -1.87
N GLU A 32 -18.53 8.96 -3.17
CA GLU A 32 -17.43 9.20 -4.06
C GLU A 32 -17.32 10.70 -4.36
N ALA A 33 -16.18 11.28 -4.03
CA ALA A 33 -15.85 12.67 -4.26
C ALA A 33 -14.70 12.82 -5.27
N VAL A 34 -14.86 13.74 -6.20
CA VAL A 34 -13.83 14.14 -7.17
C VAL A 34 -13.41 15.57 -6.92
N TYR A 35 -12.11 15.75 -6.79
CA TYR A 35 -11.43 17.03 -6.64
C TYR A 35 -10.69 17.29 -7.95
N THR A 36 -11.17 18.24 -8.77
CA THR A 36 -10.75 18.41 -10.17
C THR A 36 -9.53 19.30 -10.37
N LYS A 37 -9.10 20.02 -9.33
CA LYS A 37 -7.95 20.95 -9.37
C LYS A 37 -7.27 20.92 -8.01
N ALA A 38 -6.07 21.48 -7.94
CA ALA A 38 -5.43 21.80 -6.67
C ALA A 38 -6.43 22.56 -5.77
N LEU A 39 -6.84 21.91 -4.71
CA LEU A 39 -7.76 22.46 -3.73
C LEU A 39 -7.11 22.37 -2.36
N SER A 40 -7.00 23.50 -1.68
CA SER A 40 -6.59 23.54 -0.30
C SER A 40 -7.80 23.85 0.57
N LEU A 41 -8.05 23.01 1.54
CA LEU A 41 -9.08 23.25 2.54
C LEU A 41 -8.44 23.82 3.80
N PRO A 42 -8.94 24.96 4.30
CA PRO A 42 -8.46 25.53 5.54
C PRO A 42 -8.77 24.60 6.71
N ARG A 43 -8.23 24.90 7.89
CA ARG A 43 -8.45 24.10 9.10
C ARG A 43 -9.93 23.93 9.41
N HIS A 44 -10.37 22.68 9.50
CA HIS A 44 -11.76 22.29 9.78
C HIS A 44 -11.82 20.96 10.53
N THR A 45 -13.01 20.59 10.99
CA THR A 45 -13.30 19.32 11.66
C THR A 45 -14.51 18.64 11.02
N HIS A 46 -14.71 17.37 11.33
CA HIS A 46 -15.91 16.62 10.96
C HIS A 46 -16.49 15.91 12.17
N PRO A 47 -17.82 15.93 12.34
CA PRO A 47 -18.44 15.33 13.51
C PRO A 47 -18.39 13.79 13.53
N ARG A 48 -18.23 13.16 12.36
CA ARG A 48 -18.16 11.70 12.21
C ARG A 48 -16.74 11.24 11.88
N PRO A 49 -16.29 10.12 12.44
CA PRO A 49 -15.08 9.49 11.96
C PRO A 49 -15.29 8.98 10.52
N ALA A 50 -14.23 8.97 9.72
CA ALA A 50 -14.33 8.56 8.32
C ALA A 50 -13.16 7.69 7.86
N LEU A 51 -13.47 6.85 6.88
CA LEU A 51 -12.50 6.11 6.08
C LEU A 51 -12.43 6.78 4.71
N SER A 52 -11.25 7.19 4.27
CA SER A 52 -11.04 7.85 2.98
C SER A 52 -10.07 7.02 2.13
N TYR A 53 -10.60 6.30 1.13
CA TYR A 53 -9.80 5.52 0.20
C TYR A 53 -9.46 6.34 -1.04
N VAL A 54 -8.18 6.39 -1.40
CA VAL A 54 -7.70 7.11 -2.59
C VAL A 54 -7.73 6.18 -3.79
N ALA A 55 -8.71 6.37 -4.68
CA ALA A 55 -8.80 5.62 -5.93
C ALA A 55 -7.86 6.20 -7.02
N ARG A 56 -7.69 7.56 -7.05
CA ARG A 56 -6.81 8.24 -8.00
C ARG A 56 -6.29 9.55 -7.41
N GLY A 57 -5.10 9.99 -7.88
CA GLY A 57 -4.47 11.21 -7.39
C GLY A 57 -3.96 11.07 -5.97
N GLY A 58 -4.30 12.00 -5.10
CA GLY A 58 -3.92 11.93 -3.69
C GLY A 58 -4.28 13.21 -2.95
N PHE A 59 -3.96 13.22 -1.66
CA PHE A 59 -4.04 14.41 -0.85
C PHE A 59 -3.01 14.36 0.29
N ARG A 60 -2.63 15.53 0.78
CA ARG A 60 -1.92 15.71 2.02
C ARG A 60 -2.91 16.22 3.07
N GLU A 61 -2.94 15.58 4.22
CA GLU A 61 -3.62 16.08 5.41
C GLU A 61 -2.58 16.50 6.44
N THR A 62 -2.71 17.71 6.97
CA THR A 62 -1.91 18.20 8.09
C THR A 62 -2.80 18.30 9.33
N ASN A 63 -2.43 17.60 10.39
CA ASN A 63 -3.12 17.62 11.68
C ASN A 63 -2.11 17.82 12.82
N ARG A 64 -2.57 17.76 14.09
CA ARG A 64 -1.69 17.93 15.25
C ARG A 64 -0.57 16.90 15.39
N HIS A 65 -0.65 15.77 14.67
CA HIS A 65 0.34 14.70 14.70
C HIS A 65 1.35 14.78 13.54
N GLY A 66 1.20 15.77 12.64
CA GLY A 66 2.04 15.98 11.48
C GLY A 66 1.32 15.77 10.15
N ASP A 67 2.10 15.61 9.10
CA ASP A 67 1.63 15.46 7.72
C ASP A 67 1.37 13.99 7.38
N VAL A 68 0.20 13.74 6.80
CA VAL A 68 -0.21 12.45 6.27
C VAL A 68 -0.38 12.56 4.76
N ASN A 69 0.45 11.86 3.99
CA ASN A 69 0.36 11.83 2.54
C ASN A 69 -0.39 10.59 2.07
N CYS A 70 -1.56 10.77 1.51
CA CYS A 70 -2.42 9.72 0.99
C CYS A 70 -2.28 9.61 -0.54
N ARG A 71 -1.98 8.40 -1.02
CA ARG A 71 -1.75 8.08 -2.43
C ARG A 71 -2.71 6.97 -2.90
N PRO A 72 -2.83 6.71 -4.21
CA PRO A 72 -3.71 5.65 -4.72
C PRO A 72 -3.46 4.31 -4.04
N GLY A 73 -4.56 3.65 -3.65
CA GLY A 73 -4.55 2.39 -2.94
C GLY A 73 -4.37 2.50 -1.42
N MET A 74 -4.28 3.70 -0.87
CA MET A 74 -4.24 3.93 0.58
C MET A 74 -5.63 4.23 1.13
N LEU A 75 -5.91 3.67 2.30
CA LEU A 75 -7.07 4.00 3.13
C LEU A 75 -6.61 4.84 4.31
N HIS A 76 -7.09 6.06 4.39
CA HIS A 76 -6.87 6.98 5.50
C HIS A 76 -8.03 6.87 6.50
N VAL A 77 -7.72 6.72 7.77
CA VAL A 77 -8.68 6.72 8.88
C VAL A 77 -8.59 8.08 9.56
N ARG A 78 -9.71 8.78 9.63
CA ARG A 78 -9.82 10.08 10.30
C ARG A 78 -10.77 9.97 11.49
N PRO A 79 -10.32 10.35 12.70
CA PRO A 79 -11.19 10.49 13.88
C PRO A 79 -12.26 11.57 13.70
N SER A 80 -13.34 11.47 14.48
CA SER A 80 -14.26 12.58 14.68
C SER A 80 -13.55 13.76 15.35
N GLU A 81 -14.00 14.98 15.04
CA GLU A 81 -13.55 16.23 15.65
C GLU A 81 -12.03 16.49 15.62
N GLU A 82 -11.27 15.76 14.79
CA GLU A 82 -9.84 15.99 14.59
C GLU A 82 -9.63 17.22 13.68
N PRO A 83 -9.04 18.33 14.18
CA PRO A 83 -8.78 19.50 13.36
C PRO A 83 -7.66 19.25 12.36
N HIS A 84 -7.92 19.48 11.08
CA HIS A 84 -6.95 19.23 10.01
C HIS A 84 -7.13 20.20 8.84
N THR A 85 -6.11 20.28 7.96
CA THR A 85 -6.14 20.92 6.65
C THR A 85 -5.95 19.86 5.58
N ASN A 86 -6.44 20.07 4.37
CA ASN A 86 -6.19 19.18 3.24
C ASN A 86 -5.67 19.95 2.03
N GLU A 87 -4.70 19.35 1.34
CA GLU A 87 -4.20 19.80 0.03
C GLU A 87 -4.36 18.64 -0.94
N PHE A 88 -5.18 18.82 -1.99
CA PHE A 88 -5.43 17.79 -2.99
C PHE A 88 -4.45 17.89 -4.17
N ASP A 89 -4.20 16.76 -4.83
CA ASP A 89 -3.30 16.69 -6.00
C ASP A 89 -3.71 17.69 -7.08
N PRO A 90 -2.77 18.49 -7.63
CA PRO A 90 -3.04 19.44 -8.70
C PRO A 90 -3.70 18.84 -9.94
N ASN A 91 -3.42 17.56 -10.22
CA ASN A 91 -4.00 16.81 -11.35
C ASN A 91 -5.36 16.20 -11.03
N GLY A 92 -5.89 16.50 -9.85
CA GLY A 92 -7.17 16.00 -9.37
C GLY A 92 -7.07 14.69 -8.60
N SER A 93 -8.09 14.46 -7.79
CA SER A 93 -8.17 13.26 -6.92
C SER A 93 -9.56 12.66 -6.95
N ARG A 94 -9.65 11.34 -6.88
CA ARG A 94 -10.89 10.57 -6.75
C ARG A 94 -10.82 9.77 -5.45
N ILE A 95 -11.75 10.04 -4.53
CA ILE A 95 -11.70 9.53 -3.18
C ILE A 95 -13.07 8.94 -2.83
N LEU A 96 -13.06 7.70 -2.35
CA LEU A 96 -14.20 7.07 -1.70
C LEU A 96 -14.15 7.43 -0.21
N ILE A 97 -15.20 8.02 0.30
CA ILE A 97 -15.33 8.42 1.71
C ILE A 97 -16.48 7.62 2.32
N VAL A 98 -16.20 6.97 3.43
CA VAL A 98 -17.20 6.29 4.27
C VAL A 98 -17.24 7.01 5.60
N ASP A 99 -18.28 7.82 5.84
CA ASP A 99 -18.54 8.39 7.15
C ASP A 99 -19.26 7.35 8.01
N LEU A 100 -18.69 7.10 9.19
CA LEU A 100 -19.22 6.11 10.12
C LEU A 100 -20.26 6.74 11.04
N PRO A 101 -21.33 6.01 11.43
CA PRO A 101 -22.29 6.50 12.43
C PRO A 101 -21.60 6.68 13.78
N LEU A 102 -22.10 7.63 14.59
CA LEU A 102 -21.61 7.85 15.94
C LEU A 102 -21.97 6.71 16.90
N ALA A 103 -23.11 6.06 16.67
CA ALA A 103 -23.58 4.84 17.30
C ALA A 103 -24.36 4.04 16.22
N PRO A 104 -24.34 2.71 16.19
CA PRO A 104 -23.73 1.75 17.10
C PRO A 104 -22.26 1.36 16.73
N ALA A 105 -21.71 1.86 15.61
CA ALA A 105 -20.35 1.47 15.19
C ALA A 105 -19.28 1.77 16.25
N LEU A 106 -19.52 2.76 17.12
CA LEU A 106 -18.64 3.10 18.22
C LEU A 106 -18.92 2.33 19.54
N GLU A 107 -19.91 1.45 19.56
CA GLU A 107 -20.14 0.55 20.70
C GLU A 107 -19.08 -0.54 20.78
N ASP A 108 -18.61 -1.03 19.62
CA ASP A 108 -17.50 -1.98 19.60
C ASP A 108 -16.18 -1.29 19.98
N ARG A 109 -15.62 -1.68 21.12
CA ARG A 109 -14.39 -1.14 21.67
C ARG A 109 -13.20 -1.29 20.71
N ARG A 110 -13.20 -2.32 19.85
CA ARG A 110 -12.14 -2.58 18.87
C ARG A 110 -12.23 -1.57 17.72
N ILE A 111 -13.42 -1.33 17.20
CA ILE A 111 -13.68 -0.34 16.14
C ILE A 111 -13.36 1.06 16.68
N ARG A 112 -13.86 1.41 17.87
CA ARG A 112 -13.58 2.70 18.51
C ARG A 112 -12.07 3.00 18.62
N ARG A 113 -11.28 1.98 18.98
CA ARG A 113 -9.82 2.13 19.08
C ARG A 113 -9.18 2.43 17.71
N VAL A 114 -9.66 1.83 16.64
CA VAL A 114 -9.14 2.02 15.28
C VAL A 114 -9.51 3.38 14.73
N VAL A 115 -10.80 3.75 14.81
CA VAL A 115 -11.30 5.00 14.23
C VAL A 115 -11.06 6.22 15.13
N GLY A 116 -10.61 6.01 16.35
CA GLY A 116 -10.28 7.08 17.30
C GLY A 116 -8.87 7.67 17.14
N ARG A 117 -8.13 7.28 16.11
CA ARG A 117 -6.80 7.82 15.81
C ARG A 117 -6.56 7.90 14.29
N THR A 118 -5.87 8.95 13.86
CA THR A 118 -5.42 9.07 12.48
C THR A 118 -4.45 7.95 12.13
N SER A 119 -4.70 7.27 11.04
CA SER A 119 -3.81 6.23 10.52
C SER A 119 -3.99 6.05 9.01
N VAL A 120 -2.98 5.50 8.36
CA VAL A 120 -3.04 5.12 6.94
C VAL A 120 -2.73 3.65 6.81
N VAL A 121 -3.56 2.95 6.06
CA VAL A 121 -3.41 1.53 5.77
C VAL A 121 -3.24 1.34 4.27
N GLN A 122 -2.20 0.63 3.86
CA GLN A 122 -2.01 0.19 2.48
C GLN A 122 -1.93 -1.34 2.47
N ASP A 123 -3.04 -1.97 2.08
CA ASP A 123 -3.23 -3.41 2.15
C ASP A 123 -4.07 -3.86 0.96
N GLY A 124 -3.68 -4.93 0.27
CA GLY A 124 -4.37 -5.40 -0.94
C GLY A 124 -5.81 -5.85 -0.68
N VAL A 125 -6.12 -6.38 0.51
CA VAL A 125 -7.50 -6.75 0.88
C VAL A 125 -8.33 -5.48 1.07
N VAL A 126 -7.78 -4.46 1.73
CA VAL A 126 -8.44 -3.15 1.88
C VAL A 126 -8.71 -2.51 0.52
N GLN A 127 -7.75 -2.58 -0.41
CA GLN A 127 -7.94 -2.10 -1.77
C GLN A 127 -9.09 -2.79 -2.48
N ASN A 128 -9.12 -4.13 -2.48
CA ASN A 128 -10.16 -4.90 -3.15
C ASN A 128 -11.55 -4.57 -2.59
N LEU A 129 -11.68 -4.52 -1.25
CA LEU A 129 -12.95 -4.17 -0.60
C LEU A 129 -13.41 -2.74 -0.95
N ALA A 130 -12.49 -1.80 -1.03
CA ALA A 130 -12.81 -0.41 -1.38
C ALA A 130 -13.16 -0.28 -2.88
N ASP A 131 -12.51 -1.02 -3.76
CA ASP A 131 -12.82 -1.04 -5.19
C ASP A 131 -14.19 -1.71 -5.45
N GLU A 132 -14.54 -2.78 -4.73
CA GLU A 132 -15.88 -3.39 -4.75
C GLU A 132 -16.93 -2.41 -4.22
N LEU A 133 -16.65 -1.67 -3.16
CA LEU A 133 -17.55 -0.66 -2.63
C LEU A 133 -17.81 0.47 -3.63
N LEU A 134 -16.78 0.89 -4.38
CA LEU A 134 -16.93 1.83 -5.50
C LEU A 134 -17.77 1.23 -6.61
N TRP A 135 -17.59 -0.03 -6.93
CA TRP A 135 -18.37 -0.71 -7.96
C TRP A 135 -19.85 -0.76 -7.57
N GLU A 136 -20.19 -1.20 -6.34
CA GLU A 136 -21.56 -1.24 -5.81
C GLU A 136 -22.22 0.14 -5.81
N LEU A 137 -21.45 1.18 -5.50
CA LEU A 137 -21.95 2.55 -5.50
C LEU A 137 -22.42 3.02 -6.89
N HIS A 138 -21.82 2.48 -7.97
CA HIS A 138 -22.14 2.82 -9.35
C HIS A 138 -23.10 1.84 -10.05
N HIS A 139 -23.20 0.59 -9.57
CA HIS A 139 -23.97 -0.47 -10.20
C HIS A 139 -25.07 -0.99 -9.25
N ARG A 140 -25.93 -0.05 -8.84
CA ARG A 140 -26.96 -0.31 -7.83
C ARG A 140 -28.02 -1.30 -8.31
N ASP A 141 -28.30 -2.30 -7.46
CA ASP A 141 -29.43 -3.24 -7.61
C ASP A 141 -30.14 -3.44 -6.27
N HIS A 142 -31.05 -4.44 -6.18
CA HIS A 142 -31.81 -4.74 -4.98
C HIS A 142 -30.98 -5.30 -3.82
N ALA A 143 -29.77 -5.80 -4.07
CA ALA A 143 -28.86 -6.35 -3.06
C ALA A 143 -27.78 -5.36 -2.62
N SER A 144 -27.64 -4.23 -3.31
CA SER A 144 -26.52 -3.29 -3.11
C SER A 144 -26.46 -2.70 -1.71
N ASP A 145 -27.59 -2.46 -1.05
CA ASP A 145 -27.58 -1.96 0.33
C ASP A 145 -26.95 -2.97 1.29
N LEU A 146 -27.28 -4.24 1.15
CA LEU A 146 -26.68 -5.32 1.92
C LEU A 146 -25.20 -5.52 1.58
N ALA A 147 -24.83 -5.44 0.29
CA ALA A 147 -23.47 -5.55 -0.16
C ALA A 147 -22.59 -4.40 0.40
N ILE A 148 -23.06 -3.17 0.33
CA ILE A 148 -22.38 -1.99 0.85
C ILE A 148 -22.16 -2.10 2.37
N GLU A 149 -23.19 -2.48 3.13
CA GLU A 149 -23.05 -2.70 4.57
C GLU A 149 -22.01 -3.78 4.88
N ALA A 150 -22.08 -4.92 4.20
CA ALA A 150 -21.13 -6.02 4.39
C ALA A 150 -19.69 -5.61 4.06
N LEU A 151 -19.47 -4.86 2.97
CA LEU A 151 -18.16 -4.37 2.56
C LEU A 151 -17.59 -3.37 3.57
N VAL A 152 -18.40 -2.45 4.10
CA VAL A 152 -17.97 -1.51 5.16
C VAL A 152 -17.60 -2.27 6.43
N LEU A 153 -18.39 -3.25 6.85
CA LEU A 153 -18.06 -4.10 8.02
C LEU A 153 -16.79 -4.91 7.79
N ALA A 154 -16.59 -5.43 6.57
CA ALA A 154 -15.35 -6.14 6.19
C ALA A 154 -14.13 -5.23 6.25
N LEU A 155 -14.22 -3.97 5.77
CA LEU A 155 -13.18 -2.95 5.91
C LEU A 155 -12.85 -2.68 7.37
N LEU A 156 -13.85 -2.46 8.21
CA LEU A 156 -13.66 -2.24 9.65
C LEU A 156 -13.03 -3.45 10.34
N ALA A 157 -13.48 -4.67 10.02
CA ALA A 157 -12.90 -5.89 10.54
C ALA A 157 -11.42 -6.05 10.12
N ARG A 158 -11.09 -5.68 8.87
CA ARG A 158 -9.70 -5.70 8.39
C ARG A 158 -8.82 -4.69 9.12
N LEU A 159 -9.32 -3.48 9.35
CA LEU A 159 -8.64 -2.44 10.12
C LEU A 159 -8.39 -2.90 11.58
N VAL A 160 -9.38 -3.52 12.22
CA VAL A 160 -9.21 -4.08 13.58
C VAL A 160 -8.13 -5.15 13.61
N ARG A 161 -8.06 -6.04 12.62
CA ARG A 161 -7.02 -7.07 12.53
C ARG A 161 -5.64 -6.46 12.28
N SER A 162 -5.53 -5.46 11.39
CA SER A 162 -4.24 -4.81 11.11
C SER A 162 -3.67 -4.10 12.33
N THR A 163 -4.50 -3.54 13.20
CA THR A 163 -4.05 -2.96 14.48
C THR A 163 -3.71 -4.01 15.54
N SER A 164 -4.29 -5.20 15.47
CA SER A 164 -3.95 -6.32 16.38
C SER A 164 -2.62 -6.97 16.02
N THR A 165 -2.31 -7.07 14.73
CA THR A 165 -1.02 -7.58 14.23
C THR A 165 0.15 -6.62 14.53
N VAL A 166 -0.10 -5.32 14.64
CA VAL A 166 0.92 -4.33 15.06
C VAL A 166 1.32 -4.48 16.54
N ARG A 167 0.52 -5.14 17.39
CA ARG A 167 0.88 -5.41 18.80
C ARG A 167 1.84 -6.58 19.01
N THR A 168 2.05 -7.44 18.02
CA THR A 168 3.02 -8.56 18.09
C THR A 168 4.26 -8.35 17.22
N ALA A 169 4.24 -7.32 16.34
CA ALA A 169 5.41 -6.88 15.61
C ALA A 169 5.88 -5.55 16.20
N THR A 170 6.74 -5.60 17.21
CA THR A 170 7.61 -4.47 17.59
C THR A 170 8.52 -4.17 16.40
N GLY A 171 8.05 -3.33 15.49
CA GLY A 171 8.74 -3.01 14.25
C GLY A 171 8.07 -1.82 13.58
N GLU A 172 8.17 -0.64 14.19
CA GLU A 172 7.84 0.64 13.57
C GLU A 172 8.68 0.81 12.31
N GLY A 173 8.03 0.73 11.14
CA GLY A 173 8.69 1.03 9.88
C GLY A 173 7.66 1.51 8.87
N THR A 174 7.94 2.66 8.25
CA THR A 174 7.26 3.12 7.03
C THR A 174 7.38 2.06 5.93
N VAL A 175 6.52 2.08 4.89
CA VAL A 175 6.63 1.14 3.74
C VAL A 175 8.07 1.04 3.20
N PRO A 176 8.85 2.14 3.09
CA PRO A 176 10.27 2.06 2.75
C PRO A 176 11.11 1.20 3.69
N VAL A 177 10.91 1.29 5.01
CA VAL A 177 11.63 0.48 6.01
C VAL A 177 11.24 -1.01 5.91
N ARG A 178 9.95 -1.30 5.67
CA ARG A 178 9.47 -2.67 5.47
C ARG A 178 10.03 -3.30 4.19
N LEU A 179 10.15 -2.52 3.12
CA LEU A 179 10.77 -2.97 1.87
C LEU A 179 12.29 -3.15 2.04
N GLU A 180 12.92 -2.32 2.86
CA GLU A 180 14.34 -2.48 3.20
C GLU A 180 14.58 -3.78 3.96
N ARG A 181 13.75 -4.12 4.95
CA ARG A 181 13.79 -5.44 5.63
C ARG A 181 13.63 -6.60 4.66
N ALA A 182 12.69 -6.48 3.70
CA ALA A 182 12.55 -7.48 2.65
C ALA A 182 13.81 -7.62 1.81
N ARG A 183 14.43 -6.51 1.44
CA ARG A 183 15.67 -6.49 0.68
C ARG A 183 16.82 -7.12 1.46
N GLU A 184 17.02 -6.71 2.72
CA GLU A 184 18.03 -7.27 3.62
C GLU A 184 17.83 -8.78 3.83
N PHE A 185 16.58 -9.20 3.97
CA PHE A 185 16.25 -10.62 4.09
C PHE A 185 16.63 -11.41 2.83
N ILE A 186 16.34 -10.87 1.63
CA ILE A 186 16.77 -11.48 0.37
C ILE A 186 18.29 -11.49 0.29
N ASP A 187 18.95 -10.40 0.67
CA ASP A 187 20.43 -10.31 0.67
C ASP A 187 21.09 -11.34 1.60
N ALA A 188 20.48 -11.63 2.75
CA ALA A 188 20.98 -12.62 3.70
C ALA A 188 20.72 -14.08 3.28
N HIS A 189 19.67 -14.33 2.46
CA HIS A 189 19.20 -15.69 2.16
C HIS A 189 19.11 -15.98 0.66
N PHE A 190 19.78 -15.20 -0.19
CA PHE A 190 19.64 -15.30 -1.65
C PHE A 190 19.99 -16.67 -2.23
N SER A 191 20.80 -17.45 -1.54
CA SER A 191 21.29 -18.76 -2.00
C SER A 191 20.27 -19.92 -1.87
N ARG A 192 19.10 -19.66 -1.31
CA ARG A 192 18.00 -20.65 -1.24
C ARG A 192 16.74 -20.14 -1.93
N ALA A 193 15.80 -21.06 -2.17
CA ALA A 193 14.49 -20.66 -2.67
C ALA A 193 13.77 -19.78 -1.61
N LEU A 194 13.30 -18.62 -2.02
CA LEU A 194 12.56 -17.69 -1.17
C LEU A 194 11.13 -17.54 -1.72
N PRO A 195 10.14 -18.21 -1.11
CA PRO A 195 8.74 -18.00 -1.45
C PRO A 195 8.34 -16.54 -1.17
N LEU A 196 7.52 -15.97 -2.05
CA LEU A 196 7.03 -14.60 -1.89
C LEU A 196 6.28 -14.40 -0.57
N THR A 197 5.63 -15.44 -0.06
CA THR A 197 4.95 -15.45 1.24
C THR A 197 5.91 -15.23 2.41
N GLU A 198 7.11 -15.80 2.35
CA GLU A 198 8.14 -15.65 3.38
C GLU A 198 8.71 -14.23 3.37
N ILE A 199 9.06 -13.70 2.19
CA ILE A 199 9.52 -12.32 2.02
C ILE A 199 8.46 -11.33 2.50
N ALA A 200 7.19 -11.60 2.18
CA ALA A 200 6.06 -10.78 2.60
C ALA A 200 5.86 -10.79 4.12
N SER A 201 6.03 -11.95 4.75
CA SER A 201 5.95 -12.12 6.21
C SER A 201 7.00 -11.27 6.93
N VAL A 202 8.26 -11.31 6.48
CA VAL A 202 9.37 -10.50 7.06
C VAL A 202 9.11 -9.01 6.90
N ALA A 203 8.56 -8.60 5.75
CA ALA A 203 8.17 -7.22 5.51
C ALA A 203 6.89 -6.80 6.26
N GLY A 204 6.14 -7.74 6.85
CA GLY A 204 4.82 -7.47 7.41
C GLY A 204 3.82 -6.97 6.36
N LEU A 205 3.91 -7.49 5.12
CA LEU A 205 3.06 -7.12 3.98
C LEU A 205 2.37 -8.36 3.42
N HIS A 206 1.25 -8.14 2.70
CA HIS A 206 0.63 -9.23 1.95
C HIS A 206 1.48 -9.57 0.70
N PRO A 207 1.56 -10.85 0.24
CA PRO A 207 2.37 -11.25 -0.91
C PRO A 207 2.10 -10.45 -2.19
N SER A 208 0.85 -10.14 -2.51
CA SER A 208 0.51 -9.32 -3.67
C SER A 208 0.96 -7.85 -3.54
N SER A 209 0.96 -7.32 -2.31
CA SER A 209 1.37 -5.95 -2.02
C SER A 209 2.88 -5.79 -2.09
N ILE A 210 3.66 -6.76 -1.55
CA ILE A 210 5.11 -6.67 -1.58
C ILE A 210 5.67 -6.74 -3.00
N ALA A 211 5.12 -7.59 -3.88
CA ALA A 211 5.59 -7.71 -5.26
C ALA A 211 5.50 -6.36 -6.00
N ARG A 212 4.35 -5.67 -5.88
CA ARG A 212 4.13 -4.34 -6.48
C ARG A 212 4.96 -3.24 -5.82
N ALA A 213 4.99 -3.21 -4.49
CA ALA A 213 5.72 -2.19 -3.75
C ALA A 213 7.24 -2.31 -3.97
N PHE A 214 7.77 -3.52 -4.00
CA PHE A 214 9.17 -3.80 -4.27
C PHE A 214 9.55 -3.38 -5.68
N LYS A 215 8.72 -3.72 -6.70
CA LYS A 215 8.94 -3.29 -8.08
C LYS A 215 8.92 -1.77 -8.23
N ARG A 216 8.00 -1.07 -7.55
CA ARG A 216 7.97 0.41 -7.56
C ARG A 216 9.22 1.03 -6.93
N ARG A 217 9.75 0.41 -5.87
CA ARG A 217 10.89 0.98 -5.10
C ARG A 217 12.24 0.68 -5.71
N TYR A 218 12.41 -0.54 -6.28
CA TYR A 218 13.69 -1.06 -6.76
C TYR A 218 13.71 -1.35 -8.25
N ASP A 219 12.61 -1.08 -8.97
CA ASP A 219 12.39 -1.34 -10.40
C ASP A 219 12.52 -2.81 -10.83
N VAL A 220 12.50 -3.71 -9.85
CA VAL A 220 12.54 -5.16 -10.06
C VAL A 220 11.60 -5.86 -9.08
N THR A 221 11.12 -7.04 -9.45
CA THR A 221 10.39 -7.90 -8.52
C THR A 221 11.33 -8.52 -7.48
N PRO A 222 10.85 -8.99 -6.30
CA PRO A 222 11.66 -9.68 -5.32
C PRO A 222 12.46 -10.85 -5.91
N TRP A 223 11.82 -11.65 -6.78
CA TRP A 223 12.48 -12.75 -7.46
C TRP A 223 13.60 -12.29 -8.42
N GLN A 224 13.37 -11.23 -9.21
CA GLN A 224 14.40 -10.64 -10.08
C GLN A 224 15.57 -10.07 -9.27
N TYR A 225 15.26 -9.47 -8.11
CA TYR A 225 16.29 -8.97 -7.19
C TYR A 225 17.14 -10.12 -6.63
N GLN A 226 16.50 -11.18 -6.13
CA GLN A 226 17.20 -12.39 -5.67
C GLN A 226 18.11 -12.95 -6.78
N ARG A 227 17.58 -13.06 -8.01
CA ARG A 227 18.35 -13.57 -9.15
C ARG A 227 19.57 -12.68 -9.45
N ARG A 228 19.44 -11.36 -9.42
CA ARG A 228 20.58 -10.42 -9.56
C ARG A 228 21.63 -10.64 -8.48
N ARG A 229 21.21 -10.84 -7.23
CA ARG A 229 22.14 -11.13 -6.12
C ARG A 229 22.89 -12.45 -6.31
N GLN A 230 22.19 -13.50 -6.72
CA GLN A 230 22.81 -14.80 -7.04
C GLN A 230 23.89 -14.64 -8.15
N ILE A 231 23.56 -13.97 -9.22
CA ILE A 231 24.51 -13.76 -10.35
C ILE A 231 25.72 -12.90 -9.91
N ALA A 232 25.49 -11.83 -9.16
CA ALA A 232 26.57 -10.99 -8.67
C ALA A 232 27.53 -11.76 -7.74
N TRP A 233 26.99 -12.60 -6.86
CA TRP A 233 27.81 -13.47 -6.00
C TRP A 233 28.60 -14.50 -6.82
N VAL A 234 27.94 -15.18 -7.77
CA VAL A 234 28.61 -16.13 -8.68
C VAL A 234 29.76 -15.47 -9.43
N LYS A 235 29.53 -14.25 -9.95
CA LYS A 235 30.58 -13.50 -10.67
C LYS A 235 31.79 -13.24 -9.79
N ALA A 236 31.57 -12.83 -8.54
CA ALA A 236 32.64 -12.60 -7.57
C ALA A 236 33.44 -13.89 -7.28
N GLU A 237 32.74 -15.04 -7.11
CA GLU A 237 33.41 -16.32 -6.88
C GLU A 237 34.19 -16.84 -8.11
N LEU A 238 33.67 -16.61 -9.31
CA LEU A 238 34.36 -16.98 -10.56
C LEU A 238 35.66 -16.18 -10.76
N LEU A 239 35.66 -14.90 -10.39
CA LEU A 239 36.84 -14.03 -10.48
C LEU A 239 37.94 -14.40 -9.46
N ARG A 240 37.58 -15.05 -8.34
CA ARG A 240 38.56 -15.62 -7.37
C ARG A 240 39.29 -16.83 -7.90
N GLY A 241 38.70 -17.55 -8.86
CA GLY A 241 39.35 -18.60 -9.64
C GLY A 241 39.47 -19.99 -9.01
N ASP A 242 39.38 -20.13 -7.69
CA ASP A 242 39.81 -21.31 -6.93
C ASP A 242 38.81 -22.48 -6.90
N ARG A 243 37.54 -22.27 -7.32
CA ARG A 243 36.45 -23.21 -7.04
C ARG A 243 35.81 -23.75 -8.34
N PRO A 244 35.38 -25.03 -8.36
CA PRO A 244 34.63 -25.58 -9.48
C PRO A 244 33.30 -24.84 -9.68
N ILE A 245 32.92 -24.59 -10.95
CA ILE A 245 31.67 -23.87 -11.30
C ILE A 245 30.43 -24.61 -10.77
N SER A 246 30.47 -25.95 -10.72
CA SER A 246 29.37 -26.76 -10.16
C SER A 246 29.13 -26.49 -8.69
N VAL A 247 30.20 -26.32 -7.91
CA VAL A 247 30.12 -26.00 -6.46
C VAL A 247 29.56 -24.57 -6.28
N ILE A 248 30.06 -23.61 -7.06
CA ILE A 248 29.58 -22.23 -7.05
C ILE A 248 28.07 -22.18 -7.41
N ALA A 249 27.65 -22.97 -8.41
CA ALA A 249 26.24 -23.06 -8.80
C ALA A 249 25.36 -23.53 -7.64
N HIS A 250 25.74 -24.60 -6.97
CA HIS A 250 24.99 -25.17 -5.88
C HIS A 250 24.86 -24.19 -4.69
N GLU A 251 25.96 -23.58 -4.29
CA GLU A 251 25.99 -22.61 -3.19
C GLU A 251 25.22 -21.31 -3.50
N ALA A 252 25.14 -20.93 -4.75
CA ALA A 252 24.32 -19.79 -5.18
C ALA A 252 22.82 -20.16 -5.27
N GLY A 253 22.42 -21.42 -5.03
CA GLY A 253 21.04 -21.87 -5.06
C GLY A 253 20.51 -22.22 -6.46
N PHE A 254 21.40 -22.54 -7.41
CA PHE A 254 21.00 -23.10 -8.71
C PHE A 254 20.92 -24.63 -8.60
N SER A 255 19.94 -25.22 -9.29
CA SER A 255 19.75 -26.68 -9.30
C SER A 255 20.93 -27.43 -9.90
N ASP A 256 21.58 -26.83 -10.90
CA ASP A 256 22.68 -27.44 -11.64
C ASP A 256 23.51 -26.38 -12.41
N HIS A 257 24.65 -26.81 -12.95
CA HIS A 257 25.54 -26.00 -13.79
C HIS A 257 24.86 -25.42 -15.03
N SER A 258 23.94 -26.16 -15.66
CA SER A 258 23.24 -25.73 -16.87
C SER A 258 22.24 -24.61 -16.56
N HIS A 259 21.56 -24.72 -15.43
CA HIS A 259 20.65 -23.68 -14.92
C HIS A 259 21.42 -22.38 -14.62
N LEU A 260 22.55 -22.47 -13.92
CA LEU A 260 23.44 -21.33 -13.70
C LEU A 260 23.90 -20.73 -15.03
N THR A 261 24.39 -21.54 -15.96
CA THR A 261 24.95 -21.04 -17.24
C THR A 261 23.92 -20.25 -18.03
N ARG A 262 22.69 -20.73 -18.12
CA ARG A 262 21.59 -20.01 -18.80
C ARG A 262 21.29 -18.67 -18.11
N ALA A 263 21.11 -18.68 -16.78
CA ALA A 263 20.79 -17.47 -16.03
C ALA A 263 21.92 -16.43 -16.07
N PHE A 264 23.16 -16.89 -15.96
CA PHE A 264 24.35 -16.03 -16.02
C PHE A 264 24.53 -15.40 -17.38
N ARG A 265 24.37 -16.21 -18.47
CA ARG A 265 24.45 -15.69 -19.85
C ARG A 265 23.36 -14.67 -20.15
N MET A 266 22.14 -14.87 -19.64
CA MET A 266 21.06 -13.88 -19.79
C MET A 266 21.36 -12.57 -19.08
N ALA A 267 22.05 -12.61 -17.94
CA ALA A 267 22.34 -11.43 -17.14
C ALA A 267 23.62 -10.69 -17.57
N GLU A 268 24.69 -11.43 -17.90
CA GLU A 268 26.04 -10.90 -18.16
C GLU A 268 26.44 -10.95 -19.65
N GLY A 269 25.65 -11.59 -20.52
CA GLY A 269 25.96 -11.75 -21.95
C GLY A 269 27.01 -12.80 -22.27
N VAL A 270 27.71 -13.34 -21.26
CA VAL A 270 28.81 -14.31 -21.40
C VAL A 270 28.57 -15.54 -20.53
N VAL A 271 29.30 -16.63 -20.80
CA VAL A 271 29.19 -17.85 -19.99
C VAL A 271 30.10 -17.80 -18.75
N PRO A 272 29.77 -18.49 -17.64
CA PRO A 272 30.59 -18.49 -16.42
C PRO A 272 32.06 -18.90 -16.65
N SER A 273 32.30 -19.86 -17.54
CA SER A 273 33.66 -20.33 -17.87
C SER A 273 34.55 -19.29 -18.54
N SER A 274 33.98 -18.32 -19.25
CA SER A 274 34.73 -17.20 -19.82
C SER A 274 35.22 -16.22 -18.76
N VAL A 275 34.40 -15.95 -17.75
CA VAL A 275 34.76 -15.07 -16.65
C VAL A 275 35.84 -15.71 -15.78
N LYS A 276 35.73 -17.00 -15.49
CA LYS A 276 36.73 -17.73 -14.71
C LYS A 276 38.12 -17.73 -15.37
N ARG A 277 38.18 -17.85 -16.69
CA ARG A 277 39.45 -17.80 -17.47
C ARG A 277 40.09 -16.41 -17.50
N ALA A 278 39.31 -15.37 -17.38
CA ALA A 278 39.81 -14.00 -17.40
C ALA A 278 40.32 -13.52 -16.03
N GLY A 279 39.97 -14.23 -14.93
CA GLY A 279 40.38 -13.90 -13.58
C GLY A 279 41.55 -14.75 -13.02
N GLY A 280 42.00 -15.78 -13.76
CA GLY A 280 43.17 -16.60 -13.44
C GLY A 280 44.26 -16.37 -14.46
#